data_2cf8465bbb2047b75b8dfe4d39638a10
#
_entry.id   2cf8465bbb2047b75b8dfe4d39638a10
#
_cell.length_a   1.000
_cell.length_b   1.000
_cell.length_c   1.000
_cell.angle_alpha   90.00
_cell.angle_beta   90.00
_cell.angle_gamma   90.00
#
_symmetry.space_group_name_H-M   'P 1'
#
loop_
_entity.id
_entity.type
_entity.pdbx_description
1 polymer ?
#
loop_
_entity_poly.entity_id
_entity_poly.type
_entity_poly.pdbx_seq_one_letter_code
_entity_poly.pdbx_strand_id
1 'polypeptide(L)'
;TYTLSLHDALPIFKDSHDSALNLIPDKLPRGVKLIRGWAASTDSMMALVDRDFDLAFMVGYHSEGYSNKNPLAHTMSYTRLMSTKLNGKLVSEMDNNVLICANHGVPIGLIAGDKALCDKAEAELPGICVAAVKEGIGGATFSLHPLDACDLIKSQAYEAVKRLQNGEIKCVDMPEHYELEFMFKEHKDASNAANYIGAELVDAHTVVYKCDSFKEYITAYDFMH
;
A
#
# COMPACT_ATOMS: atom_id res chain seq x y z
N THR A 1 -27.38 12.12 11.81
CA THR A 1 -26.05 11.55 12.05
C THR A 1 -26.18 10.04 11.88
N TYR A 2 -25.78 9.52 10.74
CA TYR A 2 -25.67 8.07 10.53
C TYR A 2 -24.44 7.60 11.29
N THR A 3 -24.62 6.77 12.29
CA THR A 3 -23.52 6.10 12.99
C THR A 3 -23.10 4.92 12.14
N LEU A 4 -22.04 5.05 11.37
CA LEU A 4 -21.42 3.92 10.69
C LEU A 4 -21.01 2.88 11.74
N SER A 5 -21.53 1.68 11.59
CA SER A 5 -21.13 0.51 12.35
C SER A 5 -20.49 -0.46 11.36
N LEU A 6 -19.48 -1.23 11.77
CA LEU A 6 -18.95 -2.32 10.93
C LEU A 6 -20.04 -3.32 10.49
N HIS A 7 -21.15 -3.40 11.21
CA HIS A 7 -22.32 -4.21 10.83
C HIS A 7 -23.12 -3.60 9.67
N ASP A 8 -23.03 -2.28 9.47
CA ASP A 8 -23.75 -1.55 8.41
C ASP A 8 -22.82 -1.24 7.23
N ALA A 9 -21.52 -1.53 7.34
CA ALA A 9 -20.57 -1.34 6.27
C ALA A 9 -20.91 -2.25 5.07
N LEU A 10 -20.78 -1.70 3.87
CA LEU A 10 -20.85 -2.45 2.61
C LEU A 10 -19.43 -2.57 2.03
N PRO A 11 -18.59 -3.45 2.58
CA PRO A 11 -17.18 -3.48 2.22
C PRO A 11 -16.98 -3.97 0.80
N ILE A 12 -15.99 -3.37 0.12
CA ILE A 12 -15.44 -3.87 -1.13
C ILE A 12 -14.06 -4.42 -0.83
N PHE A 13 -13.82 -5.67 -1.20
CA PHE A 13 -12.49 -6.28 -1.16
C PHE A 13 -11.82 -6.11 -2.51
N LYS A 14 -10.58 -5.61 -2.51
CA LYS A 14 -9.69 -5.66 -3.67
C LYS A 14 -8.59 -6.67 -3.38
N ASP A 15 -8.51 -7.70 -4.21
CA ASP A 15 -7.37 -8.61 -4.23
C ASP A 15 -6.22 -7.90 -4.96
N SER A 16 -5.15 -7.60 -4.25
CA SER A 16 -4.04 -6.77 -4.74
C SER A 16 -2.70 -7.50 -4.76
N HIS A 17 -2.70 -8.84 -4.69
CA HIS A 17 -1.50 -9.65 -4.71
C HIS A 17 -1.36 -10.44 -6.02
N ASP A 18 -0.15 -10.46 -6.60
CA ASP A 18 0.21 -11.25 -7.78
C ASP A 18 -0.82 -11.12 -8.93
N SER A 19 -1.52 -12.18 -9.25
CA SER A 19 -2.55 -12.20 -10.30
C SER A 19 -3.83 -11.42 -9.96
N ALA A 20 -3.98 -10.96 -8.70
CA ALA A 20 -5.21 -10.40 -8.15
C ALA A 20 -6.43 -11.36 -8.23
N LEU A 21 -6.16 -12.67 -8.18
CA LEU A 21 -7.18 -13.74 -8.25
C LEU A 21 -7.10 -14.72 -7.05
N ASN A 22 -6.43 -14.31 -5.95
CA ASN A 22 -6.08 -15.22 -4.84
C ASN A 22 -7.23 -15.42 -3.85
N LEU A 23 -8.12 -14.42 -3.68
CA LEU A 23 -9.26 -14.56 -2.80
C LEU A 23 -10.26 -15.58 -3.33
N ILE A 24 -10.75 -16.45 -2.46
CA ILE A 24 -11.76 -17.46 -2.77
C ILE A 24 -13.15 -16.86 -2.57
N PRO A 25 -13.91 -16.54 -3.63
CA PRO A 25 -15.16 -15.78 -3.52
C PRO A 25 -16.20 -16.45 -2.60
N ASP A 26 -16.32 -17.77 -2.67
CA ASP A 26 -17.28 -18.54 -1.89
C ASP A 26 -17.00 -18.55 -0.37
N LYS A 27 -15.80 -18.13 0.03
CA LYS A 27 -15.39 -18.02 1.44
C LYS A 27 -15.59 -16.62 2.01
N LEU A 28 -15.89 -15.64 1.16
CA LEU A 28 -16.17 -14.27 1.61
C LEU A 28 -17.57 -14.18 2.25
N PRO A 29 -17.76 -13.33 3.24
CA PRO A 29 -19.08 -13.09 3.83
C PRO A 29 -20.08 -12.61 2.78
N ARG A 30 -21.36 -12.94 2.98
CA ARG A 30 -22.44 -12.39 2.14
C ARG A 30 -22.54 -10.87 2.31
N GLY A 31 -22.87 -10.17 1.23
CA GLY A 31 -23.01 -8.72 1.22
C GLY A 31 -21.73 -7.97 0.82
N VAL A 32 -20.55 -8.60 0.87
CA VAL A 32 -19.32 -7.97 0.35
C VAL A 32 -19.28 -8.01 -1.17
N LYS A 33 -18.60 -7.02 -1.76
CA LYS A 33 -18.26 -7.01 -3.17
C LYS A 33 -16.77 -7.30 -3.33
N LEU A 34 -16.38 -7.93 -4.43
CA LEU A 34 -15.01 -8.31 -4.70
C LEU A 34 -14.55 -7.75 -6.05
N ILE A 35 -13.42 -7.05 -6.04
CA ILE A 35 -12.68 -6.66 -7.25
C ILE A 35 -11.60 -7.72 -7.48
N ARG A 36 -11.67 -8.44 -8.58
CA ARG A 36 -10.71 -9.46 -9.00
C ARG A 36 -10.02 -9.05 -10.29
N GLY A 37 -8.73 -9.28 -10.35
CA GLY A 37 -7.90 -8.87 -11.48
C GLY A 37 -7.45 -7.41 -11.37
N TRP A 38 -6.56 -7.02 -12.27
CA TRP A 38 -6.03 -5.65 -12.36
C TRP A 38 -6.92 -4.81 -13.28
N ALA A 39 -7.30 -3.65 -12.79
CA ALA A 39 -8.24 -2.76 -13.49
C ALA A 39 -7.60 -1.90 -14.59
N ALA A 40 -6.29 -2.03 -14.83
CA ALA A 40 -5.52 -1.18 -15.75
C ALA A 40 -5.75 0.32 -15.49
N SER A 41 -5.76 0.69 -14.21
CA SER A 41 -5.92 2.05 -13.70
C SER A 41 -4.68 2.45 -12.91
N THR A 42 -4.30 3.73 -12.95
CA THR A 42 -3.21 4.26 -12.13
C THR A 42 -3.51 4.20 -10.62
N ASP A 43 -4.75 3.94 -10.21
CA ASP A 43 -5.07 3.61 -8.81
C ASP A 43 -4.63 2.19 -8.42
N SER A 44 -4.22 1.37 -9.39
CA SER A 44 -3.52 0.09 -9.19
C SER A 44 -4.16 -0.80 -8.12
N MET A 45 -3.47 -1.03 -7.00
CA MET A 45 -3.94 -1.82 -5.86
C MET A 45 -5.19 -1.23 -5.19
N MET A 46 -5.44 0.08 -5.35
CA MET A 46 -6.59 0.81 -4.79
C MET A 46 -7.69 1.07 -5.83
N ALA A 47 -7.76 0.27 -6.89
CA ALA A 47 -8.77 0.42 -7.95
C ALA A 47 -10.19 0.61 -7.40
N LEU A 48 -10.93 1.56 -7.95
CA LEU A 48 -12.25 2.04 -7.54
C LEU A 48 -12.27 2.87 -6.23
N VAL A 49 -11.12 3.27 -5.70
CA VAL A 49 -11.07 4.16 -4.52
C VAL A 49 -11.65 5.56 -4.81
N ASP A 50 -11.79 5.92 -6.10
CA ASP A 50 -12.47 7.13 -6.59
C ASP A 50 -13.99 7.15 -6.32
N ARG A 51 -14.55 6.04 -5.82
CA ARG A 51 -15.93 5.96 -5.38
C ARG A 51 -16.06 6.43 -3.94
N ASP A 52 -17.27 6.68 -3.51
CA ASP A 52 -17.60 7.22 -2.19
C ASP A 52 -17.30 6.22 -1.07
N PHE A 53 -16.08 6.28 -0.53
CA PHE A 53 -15.63 5.48 0.60
C PHE A 53 -15.27 6.38 1.78
N ASP A 54 -15.62 5.94 2.98
CA ASP A 54 -15.29 6.65 4.23
C ASP A 54 -13.88 6.28 4.74
N LEU A 55 -13.40 5.06 4.45
CA LEU A 55 -12.19 4.50 5.05
C LEU A 55 -11.64 3.35 4.22
N ALA A 56 -10.32 3.22 4.15
CA ALA A 56 -9.66 2.07 3.57
C ALA A 56 -8.83 1.30 4.61
N PHE A 57 -8.75 -0.02 4.44
CA PHE A 57 -7.93 -0.93 5.23
C PHE A 57 -6.94 -1.67 4.33
N MET A 58 -5.71 -1.77 4.75
CA MET A 58 -4.66 -2.52 4.07
C MET A 58 -4.28 -3.73 4.91
N VAL A 59 -4.60 -4.93 4.42
CA VAL A 59 -4.41 -6.19 5.16
C VAL A 59 -3.48 -7.12 4.39
N GLY A 60 -2.46 -7.63 5.09
CA GLY A 60 -1.46 -8.53 4.49
C GLY A 60 -0.30 -7.79 3.82
N TYR A 61 -0.09 -6.52 4.13
CA TYR A 61 1.01 -5.70 3.62
C TYR A 61 2.33 -6.03 4.32
N HIS A 62 3.44 -5.60 3.75
CA HIS A 62 4.79 -5.88 4.23
C HIS A 62 5.73 -4.69 4.01
N SER A 63 6.90 -4.76 4.64
CA SER A 63 7.97 -3.76 4.53
C SER A 63 8.45 -3.59 3.09
N GLU A 64 8.98 -2.42 2.81
CA GLU A 64 9.52 -1.99 1.52
C GLU A 64 10.70 -2.85 1.04
N GLY A 65 10.94 -2.84 -0.25
CA GLY A 65 12.15 -3.37 -0.87
C GLY A 65 13.41 -2.70 -0.30
N TYR A 66 14.53 -3.43 -0.32
CA TYR A 66 15.81 -3.03 0.29
C TYR A 66 15.78 -2.98 1.83
N SER A 67 14.79 -3.63 2.45
CA SER A 67 14.67 -3.80 3.89
C SER A 67 15.03 -5.25 4.28
N ASN A 68 15.57 -5.43 5.48
CA ASN A 68 15.83 -6.76 6.07
C ASN A 68 14.80 -7.13 7.15
N LYS A 69 13.66 -6.46 7.17
CA LYS A 69 12.63 -6.58 8.21
C LYS A 69 11.59 -7.64 7.92
N ASN A 70 11.56 -8.17 6.70
CA ASN A 70 10.67 -9.25 6.30
C ASN A 70 11.35 -10.05 5.16
N PRO A 71 11.39 -11.38 5.19
CA PRO A 71 11.97 -12.17 4.10
C PRO A 71 11.26 -11.98 2.75
N LEU A 72 10.04 -11.47 2.76
CA LEU A 72 9.25 -11.15 1.55
C LEU A 72 9.29 -9.65 1.19
N ALA A 73 10.10 -8.83 1.88
CA ALA A 73 10.17 -7.38 1.64
C ALA A 73 10.48 -7.07 0.17
N HIS A 74 9.58 -6.33 -0.46
CA HIS A 74 9.71 -5.84 -1.83
C HIS A 74 8.76 -4.64 -2.03
N THR A 75 8.86 -3.97 -3.16
CA THR A 75 7.92 -2.93 -3.56
C THR A 75 7.53 -3.20 -5.01
N MET A 76 6.28 -3.54 -5.25
CA MET A 76 5.67 -3.91 -6.54
C MET A 76 6.32 -5.13 -7.21
N SER A 77 7.43 -4.96 -7.88
CA SER A 77 8.07 -6.05 -8.64
C SER A 77 9.22 -6.70 -7.85
N TYR A 78 8.92 -7.83 -7.19
CA TYR A 78 9.95 -8.63 -6.52
C TYR A 78 11.11 -9.04 -7.44
N THR A 79 10.85 -9.28 -8.72
CA THR A 79 11.86 -9.77 -9.67
C THR A 79 12.69 -8.65 -10.28
N ARG A 80 12.14 -7.45 -10.45
CA ARG A 80 12.77 -6.34 -11.18
C ARG A 80 13.37 -5.27 -10.27
N LEU A 81 12.66 -4.89 -9.20
CA LEU A 81 13.07 -3.77 -8.34
C LEU A 81 13.91 -4.24 -7.16
N MET A 82 14.98 -3.50 -6.89
CA MET A 82 15.77 -3.58 -5.66
C MET A 82 15.16 -2.66 -4.61
N SER A 83 14.91 -1.41 -4.96
CA SER A 83 14.27 -0.42 -4.09
C SER A 83 13.48 0.60 -4.89
N THR A 84 12.54 1.23 -4.20
CA THR A 84 11.81 2.40 -4.67
C THR A 84 11.94 3.50 -3.64
N LYS A 85 12.19 4.74 -4.09
CA LYS A 85 12.18 5.90 -3.19
C LYS A 85 11.26 6.99 -3.73
N LEU A 86 10.66 7.71 -2.80
CA LEU A 86 9.95 8.95 -3.04
C LEU A 86 10.59 10.05 -2.19
N ASN A 87 11.04 11.12 -2.84
CA ASN A 87 11.70 12.25 -2.18
C ASN A 87 12.86 11.80 -1.25
N GLY A 88 13.68 10.84 -1.74
CA GLY A 88 14.83 10.30 -1.05
C GLY A 88 14.55 9.26 0.04
N LYS A 89 13.28 8.99 0.37
CA LYS A 89 12.88 7.99 1.38
C LYS A 89 12.45 6.69 0.72
N LEU A 90 12.88 5.54 1.27
CA LEU A 90 12.35 4.23 0.86
C LEU A 90 10.84 4.16 1.06
N VAL A 91 10.14 3.67 0.05
CA VAL A 91 8.68 3.51 0.07
C VAL A 91 8.27 2.06 -0.17
N SER A 92 7.26 1.64 0.58
CA SER A 92 6.55 0.40 0.41
C SER A 92 5.33 0.60 -0.50
N GLU A 93 4.61 -0.46 -0.79
CA GLU A 93 3.31 -0.38 -1.46
C GLU A 93 2.29 0.40 -0.62
N MET A 94 2.38 0.29 0.73
CA MET A 94 1.55 1.10 1.64
C MET A 94 1.71 2.59 1.36
N ASP A 95 2.93 3.11 1.27
CA ASP A 95 3.19 4.54 1.09
C ASP A 95 2.53 5.07 -0.18
N ASN A 96 2.69 4.33 -1.28
CA ASN A 96 2.09 4.71 -2.56
C ASN A 96 0.55 4.65 -2.50
N ASN A 97 0.00 3.60 -1.89
CA ASN A 97 -1.45 3.43 -1.77
C ASN A 97 -2.09 4.45 -0.81
N VAL A 98 -1.36 4.91 0.22
CA VAL A 98 -1.76 6.02 1.09
C VAL A 98 -1.94 7.30 0.27
N LEU A 99 -0.99 7.63 -0.62
CA LEU A 99 -1.08 8.80 -1.49
C LEU A 99 -2.23 8.68 -2.51
N ILE A 100 -2.44 7.49 -3.08
CA ILE A 100 -3.58 7.23 -3.97
C ILE A 100 -4.89 7.51 -3.22
N CYS A 101 -5.06 6.93 -2.03
CA CYS A 101 -6.26 7.13 -1.23
C CYS A 101 -6.43 8.60 -0.81
N ALA A 102 -5.36 9.27 -0.37
CA ALA A 102 -5.39 10.68 0.02
C ALA A 102 -5.80 11.60 -1.14
N ASN A 103 -5.33 11.31 -2.36
CA ASN A 103 -5.73 12.04 -3.57
C ASN A 103 -7.25 11.96 -3.85
N HIS A 104 -7.91 10.89 -3.39
CA HIS A 104 -9.37 10.71 -3.48
C HIS A 104 -10.11 11.09 -2.18
N GLY A 105 -9.40 11.61 -1.18
CA GLY A 105 -9.99 12.01 0.10
C GLY A 105 -10.38 10.85 1.01
N VAL A 106 -9.85 9.64 0.77
CA VAL A 106 -10.14 8.43 1.56
C VAL A 106 -8.99 8.14 2.52
N PRO A 107 -9.16 8.31 3.83
CA PRO A 107 -8.10 8.03 4.79
C PRO A 107 -7.89 6.52 4.97
N ILE A 108 -6.67 6.15 5.44
CA ILE A 108 -6.35 4.78 5.82
C ILE A 108 -6.60 4.61 7.32
N GLY A 109 -7.41 3.63 7.70
CA GLY A 109 -7.76 3.36 9.10
C GLY A 109 -7.00 2.21 9.74
N LEU A 110 -6.58 1.24 8.94
CA LEU A 110 -5.91 0.04 9.44
C LEU A 110 -4.81 -0.42 8.49
N ILE A 111 -3.66 -0.71 9.07
CA ILE A 111 -2.57 -1.48 8.44
C ILE A 111 -2.39 -2.78 9.22
N ALA A 112 -2.46 -3.91 8.52
CA ALA A 112 -2.13 -5.22 9.09
C ALA A 112 -1.02 -5.87 8.27
N GLY A 113 0.08 -6.26 8.93
CA GLY A 113 1.23 -6.79 8.23
C GLY A 113 2.40 -7.14 9.14
N ASP A 114 3.62 -6.98 8.64
CA ASP A 114 4.79 -7.15 9.48
C ASP A 114 5.00 -5.96 10.43
N LYS A 115 5.76 -6.22 11.51
CA LYS A 115 5.99 -5.25 12.57
C LYS A 115 6.64 -3.96 12.06
N ALA A 116 7.63 -4.05 11.18
CA ALA A 116 8.34 -2.86 10.73
C ALA A 116 7.46 -1.94 9.88
N LEU A 117 6.58 -2.52 9.04
CA LEU A 117 5.58 -1.74 8.31
C LEU A 117 4.58 -1.08 9.27
N CYS A 118 4.12 -1.82 10.29
CA CYS A 118 3.20 -1.29 11.30
C CYS A 118 3.84 -0.14 12.10
N ASP A 119 5.09 -0.29 12.53
CA ASP A 119 5.84 0.76 13.25
C ASP A 119 6.00 2.02 12.38
N LYS A 120 6.27 1.85 11.08
CA LYS A 120 6.32 2.97 10.11
C LYS A 120 4.96 3.64 9.97
N ALA A 121 3.89 2.86 9.82
CA ALA A 121 2.54 3.40 9.69
C ALA A 121 2.13 4.22 10.93
N GLU A 122 2.41 3.74 12.14
CA GLU A 122 2.14 4.49 13.39
C GLU A 122 2.90 5.81 13.46
N ALA A 123 4.12 5.86 12.93
CA ALA A 123 4.95 7.07 12.94
C ALA A 123 4.50 8.11 11.90
N GLU A 124 3.92 7.67 10.77
CA GLU A 124 3.69 8.53 9.60
C GLU A 124 2.20 8.85 9.35
N LEU A 125 1.27 7.99 9.82
CA LEU A 125 -0.16 8.14 9.52
C LEU A 125 -0.97 8.58 10.73
N PRO A 126 -1.63 9.75 10.68
CA PRO A 126 -2.39 10.28 11.80
C PRO A 126 -3.57 9.37 12.20
N GLY A 127 -3.60 8.93 13.44
CA GLY A 127 -4.71 8.16 14.01
C GLY A 127 -4.83 6.71 13.56
N ILE A 128 -3.88 6.21 12.76
CA ILE A 128 -3.89 4.85 12.23
C ILE A 128 -4.04 3.78 13.33
N CYS A 129 -4.75 2.70 13.03
CA CYS A 129 -4.69 1.47 13.80
C CYS A 129 -3.77 0.47 13.10
N VAL A 130 -3.01 -0.30 13.87
CA VAL A 130 -2.10 -1.30 13.30
C VAL A 130 -2.31 -2.68 13.91
N ALA A 131 -2.06 -3.71 13.11
CA ALA A 131 -2.07 -5.11 13.54
C ALA A 131 -0.78 -5.78 13.07
N ALA A 132 0.27 -5.71 13.89
CA ALA A 132 1.53 -6.38 13.64
C ALA A 132 1.35 -7.90 13.91
N VAL A 133 1.24 -8.70 12.85
CA VAL A 133 0.96 -10.13 12.94
C VAL A 133 2.20 -11.01 12.81
N LYS A 134 3.31 -10.42 12.38
CA LYS A 134 4.61 -11.10 12.24
C LYS A 134 5.77 -10.12 12.33
N GLU A 135 6.95 -10.64 12.60
CA GLU A 135 8.22 -9.92 12.57
C GLU A 135 9.23 -10.72 11.76
N GLY A 136 9.99 -10.06 10.88
CA GLY A 136 11.04 -10.69 10.10
C GLY A 136 12.34 -10.82 10.90
N ILE A 137 12.97 -12.00 10.82
CA ILE A 137 14.27 -12.28 11.44
C ILE A 137 15.15 -12.94 10.39
N GLY A 138 15.89 -12.13 9.65
CA GLY A 138 16.66 -12.61 8.49
C GLY A 138 15.74 -13.27 7.46
N GLY A 139 15.99 -14.53 7.12
CA GLY A 139 15.16 -15.33 6.22
C GLY A 139 13.96 -16.04 6.87
N ALA A 140 13.67 -15.75 8.16
CA ALA A 140 12.57 -16.35 8.91
C ALA A 140 11.56 -15.30 9.39
N THR A 141 10.40 -15.76 9.87
CA THR A 141 9.40 -14.92 10.54
C THR A 141 9.05 -15.47 11.91
N PHE A 142 8.87 -14.56 12.87
CA PHE A 142 8.19 -14.82 14.13
C PHE A 142 6.76 -14.30 14.01
N SER A 143 5.77 -15.18 14.06
CA SER A 143 4.39 -14.87 13.71
C SER A 143 3.43 -15.25 14.83
N LEU A 144 2.33 -14.48 14.94
CA LEU A 144 1.19 -14.87 15.76
C LEU A 144 0.55 -16.16 15.21
N HIS A 145 -0.16 -16.88 16.07
CA HIS A 145 -1.06 -17.94 15.62
C HIS A 145 -2.13 -17.34 14.67
N PRO A 146 -2.51 -18.00 13.56
CA PRO A 146 -3.43 -17.41 12.57
C PRO A 146 -4.76 -16.91 13.15
N LEU A 147 -5.34 -17.59 14.14
CA LEU A 147 -6.58 -17.13 14.78
C LEU A 147 -6.36 -15.88 15.63
N ASP A 148 -5.25 -15.81 16.38
CA ASP A 148 -4.90 -14.63 17.18
C ASP A 148 -4.64 -13.42 16.28
N ALA A 149 -4.02 -13.64 15.11
CA ALA A 149 -3.83 -12.60 14.10
C ALA A 149 -5.18 -12.08 13.56
N CYS A 150 -6.13 -12.98 13.28
CA CYS A 150 -7.49 -12.61 12.86
C CYS A 150 -8.22 -11.80 13.93
N ASP A 151 -8.11 -12.21 15.20
CA ASP A 151 -8.76 -11.51 16.32
C ASP A 151 -8.14 -10.12 16.53
N LEU A 152 -6.82 -9.99 16.40
CA LEU A 152 -6.12 -8.71 16.46
C LEU A 152 -6.58 -7.79 15.32
N ILE A 153 -6.55 -8.26 14.06
CA ILE A 153 -7.00 -7.48 12.90
C ILE A 153 -8.44 -7.02 13.09
N LYS A 154 -9.32 -7.92 13.53
CA LYS A 154 -10.72 -7.60 13.79
C LYS A 154 -10.87 -6.51 14.86
N SER A 155 -10.17 -6.62 15.98
CA SER A 155 -10.22 -5.62 17.06
C SER A 155 -9.72 -4.25 16.59
N GLN A 156 -8.64 -4.21 15.82
CA GLN A 156 -8.09 -2.97 15.27
C GLN A 156 -9.00 -2.36 14.20
N ALA A 157 -9.72 -3.16 13.42
CA ALA A 157 -10.72 -2.67 12.48
C ALA A 157 -11.89 -1.98 13.18
N TYR A 158 -12.37 -2.52 14.30
CA TYR A 158 -13.40 -1.85 15.11
C TYR A 158 -12.89 -0.53 15.69
N GLU A 159 -11.66 -0.51 16.19
CA GLU A 159 -11.04 0.69 16.74
C GLU A 159 -10.86 1.76 15.66
N ALA A 160 -10.45 1.39 14.44
CA ALA A 160 -10.31 2.30 13.32
C ALA A 160 -11.62 3.01 12.97
N VAL A 161 -12.74 2.29 12.94
CA VAL A 161 -14.06 2.91 12.70
C VAL A 161 -14.43 3.91 13.79
N LYS A 162 -14.15 3.62 15.06
CA LYS A 162 -14.35 4.56 16.17
C LYS A 162 -13.50 5.81 16.03
N ARG A 163 -12.20 5.64 15.70
CA ARG A 163 -11.29 6.77 15.52
C ARG A 163 -11.71 7.65 14.34
N LEU A 164 -12.22 7.05 13.26
CA LEU A 164 -12.80 7.81 12.17
C LEU A 164 -13.99 8.64 12.64
N GLN A 165 -14.92 8.05 13.38
CA GLN A 165 -16.11 8.74 13.93
C GLN A 165 -15.73 9.88 14.87
N ASN A 166 -14.62 9.75 15.59
CA ASN A 166 -14.08 10.78 16.47
C ASN A 166 -13.27 11.86 15.73
N GLY A 167 -13.04 11.71 14.42
CA GLY A 167 -12.25 12.63 13.62
C GLY A 167 -10.73 12.54 13.86
N GLU A 168 -10.27 11.41 14.41
CA GLU A 168 -8.86 11.17 14.73
C GLU A 168 -8.07 10.69 13.49
N ILE A 169 -8.72 9.97 12.57
CA ILE A 169 -8.14 9.48 11.32
C ILE A 169 -8.32 10.53 10.23
N LYS A 170 -7.23 10.87 9.54
CA LYS A 170 -7.21 11.86 8.46
C LYS A 170 -6.34 11.38 7.32
N CYS A 171 -6.59 11.93 6.13
CA CYS A 171 -5.65 11.80 5.02
C CYS A 171 -4.33 12.48 5.35
N VAL A 172 -3.25 11.97 4.76
CA VAL A 172 -1.96 12.65 4.78
C VAL A 172 -1.99 13.86 3.84
N ASP A 173 -1.10 14.81 4.08
CA ASP A 173 -0.87 15.91 3.15
C ASP A 173 -0.14 15.38 1.90
N MET A 174 -0.57 15.83 0.72
CA MET A 174 0.07 15.46 -0.54
C MET A 174 1.36 16.25 -0.71
N PRO A 175 2.46 15.60 -1.18
CA PRO A 175 3.67 16.32 -1.54
C PRO A 175 3.42 17.37 -2.63
N GLU A 176 4.12 18.50 -2.56
CA GLU A 176 4.13 19.51 -3.61
C GLU A 176 5.02 19.09 -4.78
N HIS A 177 6.06 18.28 -4.50
CA HIS A 177 7.04 17.82 -5.48
C HIS A 177 7.25 16.31 -5.29
N TYR A 178 7.47 15.62 -6.40
CA TYR A 178 7.69 14.17 -6.44
C TYR A 178 9.01 13.88 -7.16
N GLU A 179 9.97 13.32 -6.43
CA GLU A 179 11.16 12.70 -6.99
C GLU A 179 11.06 11.19 -6.78
N LEU A 180 10.71 10.48 -7.85
CA LEU A 180 10.61 9.02 -7.88
C LEU A 180 11.94 8.43 -8.31
N GLU A 181 12.50 7.54 -7.49
CA GLU A 181 13.71 6.79 -7.80
C GLU A 181 13.40 5.31 -7.80
N PHE A 182 13.70 4.63 -8.90
CA PHE A 182 13.72 3.18 -8.99
C PHE A 182 15.14 2.66 -9.11
N MET A 183 15.54 1.74 -8.23
CA MET A 183 16.75 0.94 -8.39
C MET A 183 16.36 -0.46 -8.87
N PHE A 184 16.79 -0.83 -10.05
CA PHE A 184 16.52 -2.12 -10.67
C PHE A 184 17.59 -3.16 -10.34
N LYS A 185 17.21 -4.43 -10.31
CA LYS A 185 18.15 -5.56 -10.14
C LYS A 185 19.01 -5.76 -11.38
N GLU A 186 18.47 -5.51 -12.55
CA GLU A 186 19.12 -5.68 -13.85
C GLU A 186 19.22 -4.35 -14.60
N HIS A 187 20.39 -4.03 -15.11
CA HIS A 187 20.66 -2.78 -15.86
C HIS A 187 19.77 -2.63 -17.11
N LYS A 188 19.35 -3.74 -17.73
CA LYS A 188 18.43 -3.70 -18.88
C LYS A 188 17.05 -3.16 -18.51
N ASP A 189 16.57 -3.45 -17.30
CA ASP A 189 15.27 -2.96 -16.81
C ASP A 189 15.35 -1.46 -16.50
N ALA A 190 16.46 -0.99 -15.93
CA ALA A 190 16.73 0.43 -15.76
C ALA A 190 16.79 1.17 -17.11
N SER A 191 17.52 0.61 -18.08
CA SER A 191 17.60 1.18 -19.43
C SER A 191 16.23 1.23 -20.12
N ASN A 192 15.37 0.25 -19.88
CA ASN A 192 14.02 0.24 -20.41
C ASN A 192 13.13 1.30 -19.74
N ALA A 193 13.15 1.40 -18.41
CA ALA A 193 12.40 2.40 -17.65
C ALA A 193 12.82 3.84 -18.00
N ALA A 194 14.09 4.07 -18.30
CA ALA A 194 14.61 5.37 -18.71
C ALA A 194 14.08 5.86 -20.08
N ASN A 195 13.37 5.02 -20.85
CA ASN A 195 12.66 5.46 -22.06
C ASN A 195 11.34 6.18 -21.73
N TYR A 196 10.89 6.16 -20.47
CA TYR A 196 9.75 6.97 -20.06
C TYR A 196 10.08 8.46 -20.22
N ILE A 197 9.17 9.23 -20.82
CA ILE A 197 9.41 10.64 -21.14
C ILE A 197 9.68 11.43 -19.86
N GLY A 198 10.86 12.06 -19.78
CA GLY A 198 11.29 12.83 -18.62
C GLY A 198 12.03 12.03 -17.53
N ALA A 199 12.17 10.70 -17.71
CA ALA A 199 12.99 9.88 -16.83
C ALA A 199 14.47 10.01 -17.19
N GLU A 200 15.34 9.91 -16.18
CA GLU A 200 16.79 10.01 -16.28
C GLU A 200 17.44 8.74 -15.74
N LEU A 201 18.31 8.11 -16.54
CA LEU A 201 19.19 7.02 -16.09
C LEU A 201 20.40 7.64 -15.40
N VAL A 202 20.43 7.62 -14.06
CA VAL A 202 21.50 8.26 -13.27
C VAL A 202 22.70 7.37 -13.04
N ASP A 203 22.51 6.05 -13.09
CA ASP A 203 23.56 5.04 -13.13
C ASP A 203 23.08 3.76 -13.84
N ALA A 204 23.87 2.68 -13.84
CA ALA A 204 23.52 1.45 -14.54
C ALA A 204 22.22 0.78 -14.09
N HIS A 205 21.75 1.06 -12.86
CA HIS A 205 20.61 0.40 -12.23
C HIS A 205 19.53 1.38 -11.77
N THR A 206 19.79 2.68 -11.75
CA THR A 206 18.93 3.67 -11.10
C THR A 206 18.34 4.64 -12.12
N VAL A 207 17.03 4.79 -12.05
CA VAL A 207 16.26 5.76 -12.86
C VAL A 207 15.52 6.71 -11.94
N VAL A 208 15.57 8.00 -12.25
CA VAL A 208 14.91 9.07 -11.51
C VAL A 208 13.90 9.78 -12.42
N TYR A 209 12.74 10.09 -11.87
CA TYR A 209 11.73 10.92 -12.51
C TYR A 209 11.26 11.99 -11.54
N LYS A 210 11.11 13.24 -12.00
CA LYS A 210 10.70 14.39 -11.19
C LYS A 210 9.48 15.07 -11.78
N CYS A 211 8.52 15.39 -10.93
CA CYS A 211 7.33 16.15 -11.34
C CYS A 211 6.68 16.84 -10.11
N ASP A 212 5.73 17.74 -10.40
CA ASP A 212 4.98 18.51 -9.39
C ASP A 212 3.50 18.12 -9.33
N SER A 213 3.11 17.06 -10.06
CA SER A 213 1.73 16.60 -10.16
C SER A 213 1.63 15.15 -9.69
N PHE A 214 0.69 14.87 -8.77
CA PHE A 214 0.40 13.51 -8.37
C PHE A 214 0.03 12.60 -9.55
N LYS A 215 -0.71 13.15 -10.53
CA LYS A 215 -1.10 12.39 -11.72
C LYS A 215 0.10 11.97 -12.56
N GLU A 216 1.10 12.83 -12.70
CA GLU A 216 2.35 12.51 -13.41
C GLU A 216 3.16 11.49 -12.62
N TYR A 217 3.30 11.69 -11.30
CA TYR A 217 3.98 10.75 -10.41
C TYR A 217 3.40 9.34 -10.50
N ILE A 218 2.08 9.19 -10.29
CA ILE A 218 1.46 7.87 -10.27
C ILE A 218 1.46 7.20 -11.65
N THR A 219 1.41 7.99 -12.73
CA THR A 219 1.55 7.47 -14.09
C THR A 219 2.98 6.97 -14.33
N ALA A 220 4.00 7.75 -13.95
CA ALA A 220 5.38 7.32 -14.05
C ALA A 220 5.65 6.07 -13.21
N TYR A 221 5.12 6.04 -11.97
CA TYR A 221 5.21 4.89 -11.09
C TYR A 221 4.66 3.62 -11.75
N ASP A 222 3.46 3.69 -12.34
CA ASP A 222 2.76 2.54 -12.95
C ASP A 222 3.44 2.04 -14.24
N PHE A 223 4.03 2.92 -15.02
CA PHE A 223 4.64 2.55 -16.31
C PHE A 223 6.12 2.23 -16.27
N MET A 224 6.85 2.64 -15.23
CA MET A 224 8.30 2.44 -15.14
C MET A 224 8.69 1.19 -14.33
N HIS A 225 7.89 0.72 -13.35
CA HIS A 225 8.24 -0.42 -12.48
C HIS A 225 8.13 -1.80 -13.11
#